data_cc5d0fff1caccd279eaa5522d18c33c5
#
_entry.id   cc5d0fff1caccd279eaa5522d18c33c5
#
_cell.length_a   1.000
_cell.length_b   1.000
_cell.length_c   1.000
_cell.angle_alpha   90.00
_cell.angle_beta   90.00
_cell.angle_gamma   90.00
#
_symmetry.space_group_name_H-M   'P 1'
#
loop_
_entity.id
_entity.type
_entity.pdbx_description
1 polymer ?
#
loop_
_entity_poly.entity_id
_entity_poly.type
_entity_poly.pdbx_seq_one_letter_code
_entity_poly.pdbx_strand_id
1 'polypeptide(L)'
;MKFPPLKNNISYAVGFAIVLFFVAYSFVGAATPSIILTWKVNNFYPSDFQGKALPTTGSVVTASAAVLRNGALTDPREITFTWYLDDTWITQELGKREVTVTASKLFGDAHFIHVVASLPTGERIDSSVKIPITHPDLVIEVLKKESGNNDALRVIPFFFNVGSLANLIFSWEIDGIKQSSQSNTLSLPSNLAPTVSVLAKNAANLLEFMKITVSLP
;
A
#
# COMPACT_ATOMS: atom_id res chain seq x y z
N MET A 1 42.17 72.39 28.12
CA MET A 1 41.64 71.49 27.05
C MET A 1 40.33 70.85 27.56
N LYS A 2 39.19 71.24 26.99
CA LYS A 2 37.86 70.64 27.32
C LYS A 2 37.51 69.60 26.29
N PHE A 3 37.30 68.35 26.68
CA PHE A 3 36.81 67.32 25.81
C PHE A 3 35.30 67.49 25.63
N PRO A 4 34.77 67.34 24.38
CA PRO A 4 33.34 67.40 24.14
C PRO A 4 32.65 66.12 24.67
N PRO A 5 31.37 66.21 25.11
CA PRO A 5 30.67 65.06 25.62
C PRO A 5 30.31 64.08 24.51
N LEU A 6 30.57 62.81 24.73
CA LEU A 6 30.09 61.68 23.90
C LEU A 6 28.55 61.62 23.98
N LYS A 7 27.87 62.16 22.97
CA LYS A 7 26.41 62.09 22.82
C LYS A 7 25.99 60.83 22.07
N ASN A 8 25.28 59.96 22.78
CA ASN A 8 24.13 59.15 22.31
C ASN A 8 24.23 58.27 21.04
N ASN A 9 25.34 57.58 20.79
CA ASN A 9 25.37 56.55 19.74
C ASN A 9 24.78 55.18 20.21
N ILE A 10 24.55 54.96 21.53
CA ILE A 10 24.07 53.71 22.08
C ILE A 10 22.57 53.51 21.77
N SER A 11 21.76 54.56 21.78
CA SER A 11 20.31 54.47 21.48
C SER A 11 19.99 54.02 20.06
N TYR A 12 20.79 54.44 19.08
CA TYR A 12 20.58 54.04 17.69
C TYR A 12 21.02 52.59 17.43
N ALA A 13 22.10 52.14 18.09
CA ALA A 13 22.58 50.77 17.97
C ALA A 13 21.60 49.75 18.59
N VAL A 14 20.96 50.07 19.73
CA VAL A 14 19.94 49.21 20.35
C VAL A 14 18.65 49.18 19.53
N GLY A 15 18.21 50.32 18.98
CA GLY A 15 17.05 50.39 18.11
C GLY A 15 17.21 49.55 16.82
N PHE A 16 18.39 49.63 16.19
CA PHE A 16 18.70 48.85 14.97
C PHE A 16 18.81 47.33 15.25
N ALA A 17 19.37 46.94 16.39
CA ALA A 17 19.46 45.54 16.81
C ALA A 17 18.06 44.92 17.08
N ILE A 18 17.14 45.70 17.69
CA ILE A 18 15.76 45.24 17.94
C ILE A 18 15.00 45.07 16.61
N VAL A 19 15.13 46.00 15.65
CA VAL A 19 14.49 45.89 14.34
C VAL A 19 15.03 44.70 13.54
N LEU A 20 16.36 44.45 13.58
CA LEU A 20 16.95 43.27 12.95
C LEU A 20 16.47 41.94 13.61
N PHE A 21 16.28 41.94 14.92
CA PHE A 21 15.76 40.78 15.64
C PHE A 21 14.28 40.47 15.26
N PHE A 22 13.44 41.52 15.13
CA PHE A 22 12.05 41.33 14.67
C PHE A 22 11.96 40.91 13.20
N VAL A 23 12.83 41.39 12.32
CA VAL A 23 12.86 40.97 10.90
C VAL A 23 13.35 39.51 10.79
N ALA A 24 14.29 39.05 11.62
CA ALA A 24 14.77 37.67 11.62
C ALA A 24 13.71 36.68 12.14
N TYR A 25 12.84 37.09 13.07
CA TYR A 25 11.74 36.24 13.57
C TYR A 25 10.57 36.07 12.56
N SER A 26 10.48 36.91 11.55
CA SER A 26 9.41 36.85 10.52
C SER A 26 9.65 35.79 9.44
N PHE A 27 10.82 35.13 9.44
CA PHE A 27 11.16 34.01 8.54
C PHE A 27 10.98 32.64 9.21
N VAL A 28 9.97 32.47 10.05
CA VAL A 28 9.45 31.12 10.28
C VAL A 28 8.75 30.71 9.00
N GLY A 29 9.50 30.08 8.09
CA GLY A 29 8.98 29.61 6.81
C GLY A 29 7.74 28.76 7.06
N ALA A 30 6.58 29.21 6.57
CA ALA A 30 5.39 28.37 6.56
C ALA A 30 5.77 27.05 5.89
N ALA A 31 5.60 25.94 6.58
CA ALA A 31 5.90 24.62 6.00
C ALA A 31 5.06 24.45 4.72
N THR A 32 5.73 24.15 3.62
CA THR A 32 5.05 23.92 2.34
C THR A 32 4.03 22.78 2.51
N PRO A 33 2.82 22.93 2.00
CA PRO A 33 1.84 21.87 2.06
C PRO A 33 2.33 20.65 1.29
N SER A 34 1.95 19.45 1.75
CA SER A 34 2.34 18.19 1.14
C SER A 34 1.16 17.23 1.09
N ILE A 35 1.20 16.27 0.15
CA ILE A 35 0.19 15.21 0.02
C ILE A 35 0.75 13.92 0.58
N ILE A 36 0.01 13.30 1.51
CA ILE A 36 0.15 11.88 1.85
C ILE A 36 -0.75 11.12 0.89
N LEU A 37 -0.14 10.38 -0.04
CA LEU A 37 -0.85 9.52 -0.98
C LEU A 37 -0.60 8.07 -0.61
N THR A 38 -1.68 7.31 -0.43
CA THR A 38 -1.64 5.90 -0.08
C THR A 38 -2.64 5.11 -0.93
N TRP A 39 -2.50 3.78 -0.95
CA TRP A 39 -3.45 2.91 -1.62
C TRP A 39 -3.63 1.61 -0.86
N LYS A 40 -4.76 0.95 -1.09
CA LYS A 40 -5.09 -0.39 -0.58
C LYS A 40 -5.77 -1.22 -1.66
N VAL A 41 -5.69 -2.53 -1.51
CA VAL A 41 -6.40 -3.52 -2.33
C VAL A 41 -7.08 -4.51 -1.39
N ASN A 42 -8.18 -5.09 -1.85
CA ASN A 42 -8.96 -6.04 -1.06
C ASN A 42 -8.67 -7.50 -1.45
N ASN A 43 -7.43 -7.80 -1.84
CA ASN A 43 -6.98 -9.15 -2.13
C ASN A 43 -6.77 -9.94 -0.84
N PHE A 44 -6.98 -11.25 -0.92
CA PHE A 44 -6.80 -12.15 0.21
C PHE A 44 -5.32 -12.25 0.63
N TYR A 45 -5.09 -12.21 1.92
CA TYR A 45 -3.83 -12.51 2.59
C TYR A 45 -4.12 -13.06 4.01
N PRO A 46 -3.22 -13.84 4.60
CA PRO A 46 -3.39 -14.34 5.98
C PRO A 46 -3.45 -13.19 6.99
N SER A 47 -4.19 -13.39 8.09
CA SER A 47 -4.39 -12.35 9.12
C SER A 47 -3.12 -11.96 9.87
N ASP A 48 -2.11 -12.82 9.89
CA ASP A 48 -0.79 -12.60 10.50
C ASP A 48 0.24 -11.98 9.55
N PHE A 49 -0.13 -11.74 8.29
CA PHE A 49 0.74 -11.09 7.31
C PHE A 49 0.98 -9.62 7.65
N GLN A 50 2.24 -9.26 7.91
CA GLN A 50 2.64 -7.91 8.28
C GLN A 50 2.95 -7.00 7.09
N GLY A 51 2.87 -7.52 5.88
CA GLY A 51 3.13 -6.79 4.65
C GLY A 51 1.89 -6.06 4.12
N LYS A 52 2.06 -5.42 2.96
CA LYS A 52 0.97 -4.80 2.22
C LYS A 52 0.39 -5.79 1.21
N ALA A 53 -0.94 -5.92 1.19
CA ALA A 53 -1.61 -6.66 0.13
C ALA A 53 -1.29 -6.04 -1.24
N LEU A 54 -0.94 -6.88 -2.22
CA LEU A 54 -0.62 -6.47 -3.58
C LEU A 54 -1.76 -6.82 -4.54
N PRO A 55 -2.06 -5.96 -5.53
CA PRO A 55 -3.05 -6.26 -6.54
C PRO A 55 -2.53 -7.27 -7.57
N THR A 56 -3.40 -8.14 -8.00
CA THR A 56 -3.28 -8.94 -9.22
C THR A 56 -4.08 -8.29 -10.35
N THR A 57 -3.93 -8.76 -11.57
CA THR A 57 -4.76 -8.29 -12.70
C THR A 57 -6.24 -8.48 -12.39
N GLY A 58 -7.04 -7.44 -12.53
CA GLY A 58 -8.47 -7.42 -12.19
C GLY A 58 -8.79 -6.98 -10.76
N SER A 59 -7.79 -6.80 -9.89
CA SER A 59 -8.01 -6.31 -8.52
C SER A 59 -8.53 -4.88 -8.50
N VAL A 60 -9.40 -4.60 -7.53
CA VAL A 60 -9.90 -3.25 -7.27
C VAL A 60 -9.00 -2.57 -6.25
N VAL A 61 -8.38 -1.47 -6.67
CA VAL A 61 -7.47 -0.66 -5.86
C VAL A 61 -8.14 0.65 -5.49
N THR A 62 -8.11 1.01 -4.21
CA THR A 62 -8.55 2.32 -3.72
C THR A 62 -7.33 3.14 -3.33
N ALA A 63 -7.15 4.30 -3.94
CA ALA A 63 -6.15 5.29 -3.55
C ALA A 63 -6.80 6.42 -2.75
N SER A 64 -6.09 6.91 -1.74
CA SER A 64 -6.56 7.97 -0.84
C SER A 64 -5.46 9.03 -0.66
N ALA A 65 -5.84 10.30 -0.74
CA ALA A 65 -4.98 11.45 -0.53
C ALA A 65 -5.39 12.24 0.71
N ALA A 66 -4.39 12.72 1.45
CA ALA A 66 -4.59 13.66 2.56
C ALA A 66 -3.57 14.80 2.43
N VAL A 67 -4.02 16.04 2.59
CA VAL A 67 -3.15 17.21 2.53
C VAL A 67 -2.73 17.62 3.94
N LEU A 68 -1.42 17.73 4.15
CA LEU A 68 -0.81 18.27 5.36
C LEU A 68 -0.40 19.73 5.10
N ARG A 69 -0.76 20.62 6.01
CA ARG A 69 -0.29 22.01 6.04
C ARG A 69 0.11 22.38 7.45
N ASN A 70 1.32 22.86 7.64
CA ASN A 70 1.87 23.19 8.96
C ASN A 70 1.76 22.04 9.99
N GLY A 71 1.93 20.79 9.53
CA GLY A 71 1.84 19.60 10.38
C GLY A 71 0.42 19.14 10.75
N ALA A 72 -0.63 19.82 10.26
CA ALA A 72 -2.03 19.46 10.47
C ALA A 72 -2.71 19.00 9.18
N LEU A 73 -3.69 18.10 9.30
CA LEU A 73 -4.52 17.69 8.16
C LEU A 73 -5.46 18.84 7.77
N THR A 74 -5.50 19.15 6.49
CA THR A 74 -6.43 20.12 5.92
C THR A 74 -7.79 19.45 5.66
N ASP A 75 -8.90 20.18 5.85
CA ASP A 75 -10.25 19.67 5.55
C ASP A 75 -10.37 19.37 4.04
N PRO A 76 -10.61 18.13 3.66
CA PRO A 76 -10.69 17.76 2.24
C PRO A 76 -11.86 18.42 1.51
N ARG A 77 -12.93 18.85 2.22
CA ARG A 77 -14.11 19.50 1.63
C ARG A 77 -13.79 20.85 0.97
N GLU A 78 -12.66 21.44 1.28
CA GLU A 78 -12.20 22.71 0.70
C GLU A 78 -11.18 22.51 -0.44
N ILE A 79 -10.80 21.27 -0.76
CA ILE A 79 -9.74 20.94 -1.70
C ILE A 79 -10.35 20.29 -2.95
N THR A 80 -10.00 20.78 -4.13
CA THR A 80 -10.33 20.10 -5.38
C THR A 80 -9.23 19.10 -5.71
N PHE A 81 -9.58 17.80 -5.76
CA PHE A 81 -8.67 16.74 -6.14
C PHE A 81 -8.88 16.37 -7.61
N THR A 82 -7.78 16.33 -8.37
CA THR A 82 -7.75 15.83 -9.75
C THR A 82 -6.92 14.56 -9.78
N TRP A 83 -7.51 13.46 -10.25
CA TRP A 83 -6.90 12.13 -10.24
C TRP A 83 -6.58 11.64 -11.63
N TYR A 84 -5.44 10.97 -11.75
CA TYR A 84 -4.95 10.34 -12.98
C TYR A 84 -4.50 8.91 -12.70
N LEU A 85 -4.69 8.02 -13.69
CA LEU A 85 -4.14 6.67 -13.73
C LEU A 85 -3.27 6.54 -14.99
N ASP A 86 -1.99 6.25 -14.85
CA ASP A 86 -1.04 6.15 -15.97
C ASP A 86 -1.16 7.36 -16.93
N ASP A 87 -1.14 8.57 -16.37
CA ASP A 87 -1.31 9.86 -17.03
C ASP A 87 -2.69 10.12 -17.68
N THR A 88 -3.60 9.14 -17.60
CA THR A 88 -4.97 9.30 -18.08
C THR A 88 -5.84 9.91 -16.98
N TRP A 89 -6.55 10.98 -17.32
CA TRP A 89 -7.49 11.65 -16.42
C TRP A 89 -8.63 10.72 -15.99
N ILE A 90 -8.94 10.68 -14.69
CA ILE A 90 -10.04 9.89 -14.12
C ILE A 90 -11.20 10.79 -13.72
N THR A 91 -10.92 11.76 -12.84
CA THR A 91 -11.95 12.63 -12.25
C THR A 91 -11.33 13.88 -11.64
N GLN A 92 -12.15 14.93 -11.51
CA GLN A 92 -11.83 16.15 -10.76
C GLN A 92 -13.07 16.56 -9.97
N GLU A 93 -12.94 16.67 -8.63
CA GLU A 93 -14.07 16.96 -7.78
C GLU A 93 -13.62 17.57 -6.45
N LEU A 94 -14.43 18.49 -5.92
CA LEU A 94 -14.23 19.08 -4.60
C LEU A 94 -14.49 18.02 -3.51
N GLY A 95 -13.54 17.87 -2.59
CA GLY A 95 -13.63 16.92 -1.48
C GLY A 95 -13.37 15.47 -1.80
N LYS A 96 -13.16 15.09 -3.07
CA LYS A 96 -12.99 13.71 -3.52
C LYS A 96 -11.57 13.20 -3.28
N ARG A 97 -11.26 12.98 -2.02
CA ARG A 97 -9.95 12.51 -1.57
C ARG A 97 -9.65 11.04 -1.90
N GLU A 98 -10.60 10.29 -2.47
CA GLU A 98 -10.44 8.87 -2.79
C GLU A 98 -10.87 8.57 -4.22
N VAL A 99 -10.15 7.65 -4.86
CA VAL A 99 -10.48 7.10 -6.17
C VAL A 99 -10.32 5.59 -6.16
N THR A 100 -11.20 4.90 -6.88
CA THR A 100 -11.13 3.46 -7.06
C THR A 100 -10.88 3.14 -8.53
N VAL A 101 -9.89 2.28 -8.78
CA VAL A 101 -9.47 1.86 -10.13
C VAL A 101 -9.33 0.34 -10.18
N THR A 102 -9.47 -0.24 -11.37
CA THR A 102 -9.21 -1.66 -11.60
C THR A 102 -7.80 -1.84 -12.15
N ALA A 103 -7.03 -2.73 -11.55
CA ALA A 103 -5.70 -3.10 -12.02
C ALA A 103 -5.82 -3.87 -13.34
N SER A 104 -5.50 -3.23 -14.47
CA SER A 104 -5.64 -3.79 -15.81
C SER A 104 -4.34 -4.30 -16.42
N LYS A 105 -3.19 -3.97 -15.82
CA LYS A 105 -1.87 -4.40 -16.27
C LYS A 105 -1.56 -5.83 -15.85
N LEU A 106 -0.58 -6.43 -16.52
CA LEU A 106 -0.14 -7.80 -16.25
C LEU A 106 0.90 -7.83 -15.12
N PHE A 107 1.15 -9.04 -14.62
CA PHE A 107 2.21 -9.30 -13.66
C PHE A 107 3.57 -8.76 -14.13
N GLY A 108 4.29 -8.12 -13.23
CA GLY A 108 5.58 -7.47 -13.46
C GLY A 108 5.48 -6.01 -13.86
N ASP A 109 4.32 -5.55 -14.30
CA ASP A 109 4.03 -4.15 -14.59
C ASP A 109 3.63 -3.37 -13.32
N ALA A 110 3.36 -2.09 -13.49
CA ALA A 110 2.83 -1.24 -12.42
C ALA A 110 1.90 -0.17 -12.98
N HIS A 111 0.87 0.16 -12.22
CA HIS A 111 0.11 1.39 -12.40
C HIS A 111 0.76 2.54 -11.63
N PHE A 112 0.58 3.76 -12.13
CA PHE A 112 0.93 4.99 -11.45
C PHE A 112 -0.36 5.78 -11.20
N ILE A 113 -0.66 6.04 -9.93
CA ILE A 113 -1.72 6.98 -9.57
C ILE A 113 -1.06 8.32 -9.24
N HIS A 114 -1.53 9.36 -9.90
CA HIS A 114 -1.12 10.74 -9.68
C HIS A 114 -2.33 11.56 -9.23
N VAL A 115 -2.14 12.38 -8.21
CA VAL A 115 -3.16 13.29 -7.68
C VAL A 115 -2.63 14.71 -7.61
N VAL A 116 -3.42 15.66 -8.08
CA VAL A 116 -3.20 17.09 -7.91
C VAL A 116 -4.26 17.64 -6.97
N ALA A 117 -3.84 18.27 -5.88
CA ALA A 117 -4.70 18.97 -4.95
C ALA A 117 -4.61 20.48 -5.18
N SER A 118 -5.74 21.11 -5.50
CA SER A 118 -5.88 22.57 -5.64
C SER A 118 -6.51 23.11 -4.36
N LEU A 119 -5.76 23.92 -3.61
CA LEU A 119 -6.17 24.50 -2.34
C LEU A 119 -7.00 25.78 -2.55
N PRO A 120 -7.82 26.21 -1.58
CA PRO A 120 -8.58 27.47 -1.64
C PRO A 120 -7.71 28.70 -1.84
N THR A 121 -6.45 28.62 -1.44
CA THR A 121 -5.45 29.71 -1.62
C THR A 121 -4.99 29.88 -3.08
N GLY A 122 -5.42 29.00 -4.00
CA GLY A 122 -4.93 28.92 -5.37
C GLY A 122 -3.64 28.12 -5.53
N GLU A 123 -3.04 27.68 -4.43
CA GLU A 123 -1.85 26.83 -4.45
C GLU A 123 -2.21 25.42 -4.96
N ARG A 124 -1.31 24.83 -5.76
CA ARG A 124 -1.45 23.48 -6.30
C ARG A 124 -0.25 22.65 -5.88
N ILE A 125 -0.53 21.47 -5.35
CA ILE A 125 0.45 20.47 -4.96
C ILE A 125 0.08 19.14 -5.59
N ASP A 126 1.05 18.28 -5.83
CA ASP A 126 0.83 16.98 -6.43
C ASP A 126 1.64 15.87 -5.74
N SER A 127 1.23 14.64 -5.99
CA SER A 127 1.92 13.44 -5.51
C SER A 127 1.59 12.26 -6.42
N SER A 128 2.54 11.32 -6.51
CA SER A 128 2.37 10.08 -7.28
C SER A 128 2.76 8.87 -6.46
N VAL A 129 2.09 7.74 -6.72
CA VAL A 129 2.43 6.45 -6.12
C VAL A 129 2.44 5.35 -7.17
N LYS A 130 3.45 4.49 -7.11
CA LYS A 130 3.57 3.27 -7.92
C LYS A 130 2.80 2.14 -7.24
N ILE A 131 1.98 1.43 -8.01
CA ILE A 131 1.20 0.25 -7.60
C ILE A 131 1.69 -0.94 -8.42
N PRO A 132 2.57 -1.78 -7.87
CA PRO A 132 3.06 -2.95 -8.58
C PRO A 132 1.96 -3.99 -8.75
N ILE A 133 1.90 -4.64 -9.91
CA ILE A 133 0.99 -5.76 -10.18
C ILE A 133 1.76 -7.06 -9.97
N THR A 134 1.21 -7.93 -9.11
CA THR A 134 1.79 -9.23 -8.82
C THR A 134 0.94 -10.37 -9.40
N HIS A 135 1.41 -11.60 -9.28
CA HIS A 135 0.59 -12.79 -9.42
C HIS A 135 0.13 -13.26 -8.02
N PRO A 136 -0.92 -14.09 -7.91
CA PRO A 136 -1.22 -14.80 -6.69
C PRO A 136 -0.04 -15.68 -6.28
N ASP A 137 0.12 -15.96 -4.99
CA ASP A 137 1.18 -16.82 -4.48
C ASP A 137 0.67 -17.83 -3.49
N LEU A 138 1.41 -18.94 -3.31
CA LEU A 138 1.09 -20.02 -2.39
C LEU A 138 2.31 -20.38 -1.57
N VAL A 139 2.10 -20.56 -0.27
CA VAL A 139 3.09 -21.13 0.65
C VAL A 139 2.54 -22.42 1.22
N ILE A 140 3.36 -23.50 1.26
CA ILE A 140 3.02 -24.75 1.90
C ILE A 140 3.69 -24.81 3.27
N GLU A 141 2.90 -25.04 4.28
CA GLU A 141 3.33 -25.26 5.66
C GLU A 141 3.11 -26.71 6.04
N VAL A 142 4.12 -27.32 6.67
CA VAL A 142 4.04 -28.67 7.23
C VAL A 142 3.54 -28.59 8.67
N LEU A 143 2.36 -29.11 8.93
CA LEU A 143 1.78 -29.22 10.26
C LEU A 143 2.18 -30.55 10.88
N LYS A 144 3.24 -30.53 11.67
CA LYS A 144 3.64 -31.75 12.44
C LYS A 144 2.64 -32.01 13.58
N LYS A 145 2.10 -33.23 13.64
CA LYS A 145 1.25 -33.63 14.76
C LYS A 145 2.10 -34.30 15.82
N GLU A 146 1.92 -33.88 17.06
CA GLU A 146 2.45 -34.60 18.22
C GLU A 146 1.71 -35.93 18.36
N SER A 147 2.48 -37.00 18.60
CA SER A 147 1.96 -38.34 18.97
C SER A 147 1.23 -39.11 17.86
N GLY A 148 1.97 -39.75 16.96
CA GLY A 148 1.52 -40.93 16.18
C GLY A 148 0.48 -40.68 15.08
N ASN A 149 0.00 -39.49 14.86
CA ASN A 149 -0.88 -39.12 13.76
C ASN A 149 -0.07 -38.62 12.56
N ASN A 150 -0.58 -38.89 11.37
CA ASN A 150 0.02 -38.42 10.11
C ASN A 150 0.20 -36.89 10.11
N ASP A 151 1.34 -36.43 9.57
CA ASP A 151 1.55 -35.02 9.30
C ASP A 151 0.49 -34.51 8.33
N ALA A 152 0.23 -33.22 8.38
CA ALA A 152 -0.68 -32.57 7.43
C ALA A 152 0.04 -31.40 6.76
N LEU A 153 -0.36 -31.08 5.55
CA LEU A 153 0.03 -29.87 4.84
C LEU A 153 -1.09 -28.85 4.92
N ARG A 154 -0.70 -27.59 5.05
CA ARG A 154 -1.59 -26.46 4.88
C ARG A 154 -1.03 -25.56 3.78
N VAL A 155 -1.86 -25.23 2.79
CA VAL A 155 -1.52 -24.17 1.82
C VAL A 155 -2.06 -22.84 2.31
N ILE A 156 -1.22 -21.82 2.22
CA ILE A 156 -1.51 -20.46 2.61
C ILE A 156 -1.47 -19.62 1.33
N PRO A 157 -2.61 -19.15 0.82
CA PRO A 157 -2.67 -18.28 -0.37
C PRO A 157 -2.40 -16.82 -0.03
N PHE A 158 -1.78 -16.11 -0.98
CA PHE A 158 -1.54 -14.67 -0.93
C PHE A 158 -2.02 -14.00 -2.21
N PHE A 159 -2.56 -12.80 -2.06
CA PHE A 159 -2.87 -11.85 -3.13
C PHE A 159 -3.90 -12.29 -4.17
N PHE A 160 -4.64 -13.39 -3.92
CA PHE A 160 -5.79 -13.71 -4.73
C PHE A 160 -6.86 -12.61 -4.62
N ASN A 161 -7.48 -12.25 -5.74
CA ASN A 161 -8.56 -11.27 -5.79
C ASN A 161 -9.89 -11.86 -5.28
N VAL A 162 -9.88 -12.29 -4.03
CA VAL A 162 -11.02 -12.84 -3.30
C VAL A 162 -11.10 -12.26 -1.90
N GLY A 163 -12.32 -12.16 -1.37
CA GLY A 163 -12.54 -11.64 -0.01
C GLY A 163 -12.34 -12.68 1.10
N SER A 164 -12.29 -13.97 0.77
CA SER A 164 -12.10 -15.03 1.75
C SER A 164 -11.55 -16.31 1.13
N LEU A 165 -10.98 -17.17 1.98
CA LEU A 165 -10.47 -18.49 1.60
C LEU A 165 -11.55 -19.39 0.98
N ALA A 166 -12.82 -19.23 1.38
CA ALA A 166 -13.95 -20.01 0.88
C ALA A 166 -14.23 -19.78 -0.62
N ASN A 167 -13.69 -18.69 -1.20
CA ASN A 167 -13.83 -18.37 -2.61
C ASN A 167 -12.70 -18.97 -3.46
N LEU A 168 -11.81 -19.79 -2.86
CA LEU A 168 -10.76 -20.51 -3.57
C LEU A 168 -11.11 -21.99 -3.68
N ILE A 169 -10.81 -22.57 -4.84
CA ILE A 169 -10.91 -23.99 -5.12
C ILE A 169 -9.50 -24.58 -5.07
N PHE A 170 -9.30 -25.58 -4.20
CA PHE A 170 -8.02 -26.28 -4.06
C PHE A 170 -8.07 -27.63 -4.75
N SER A 171 -6.97 -28.04 -5.37
CA SER A 171 -6.77 -29.37 -5.95
C SER A 171 -5.37 -29.86 -5.61
N TRP A 172 -5.30 -31.03 -4.96
CA TRP A 172 -4.05 -31.61 -4.49
C TRP A 172 -3.65 -32.83 -5.32
N GLU A 173 -2.35 -33.01 -5.49
CA GLU A 173 -1.75 -34.19 -6.12
C GLU A 173 -0.57 -34.65 -5.25
N ILE A 174 -0.46 -35.96 -5.01
CA ILE A 174 0.68 -36.62 -4.38
C ILE A 174 1.29 -37.56 -5.42
N ASP A 175 2.56 -37.38 -5.78
CA ASP A 175 3.29 -38.16 -6.80
C ASP A 175 2.49 -38.25 -8.12
N GLY A 176 1.83 -37.17 -8.52
CA GLY A 176 1.00 -37.08 -9.72
C GLY A 176 -0.42 -37.67 -9.56
N ILE A 177 -0.75 -38.26 -8.42
CA ILE A 177 -2.07 -38.85 -8.14
C ILE A 177 -2.96 -37.79 -7.47
N LYS A 178 -4.09 -37.48 -8.11
CA LYS A 178 -5.06 -36.51 -7.59
C LYS A 178 -5.70 -36.99 -6.29
N GLN A 179 -5.77 -36.11 -5.32
CA GLN A 179 -6.40 -36.35 -4.01
C GLN A 179 -7.85 -35.84 -4.01
N SER A 180 -8.69 -36.43 -3.16
CA SER A 180 -10.10 -36.02 -3.00
C SER A 180 -10.29 -34.74 -2.21
N SER A 181 -9.28 -34.28 -1.46
CA SER A 181 -9.36 -33.05 -0.68
C SER A 181 -9.50 -31.82 -1.57
N GLN A 182 -10.50 -30.98 -1.26
CA GLN A 182 -10.71 -29.66 -1.85
C GLN A 182 -10.46 -28.53 -0.82
N SER A 183 -9.96 -28.88 0.35
CA SER A 183 -9.61 -27.95 1.42
C SER A 183 -8.20 -27.37 1.21
N ASN A 184 -7.90 -26.28 1.90
CA ASN A 184 -6.52 -25.75 1.99
C ASN A 184 -5.60 -26.63 2.87
N THR A 185 -6.08 -27.79 3.34
CA THR A 185 -5.30 -28.76 4.11
C THR A 185 -5.37 -30.13 3.47
N LEU A 186 -4.27 -30.89 3.59
CA LEU A 186 -4.13 -32.27 3.12
C LEU A 186 -3.43 -33.10 4.18
N SER A 187 -4.01 -34.26 4.59
CA SER A 187 -3.32 -35.21 5.42
C SER A 187 -2.35 -36.05 4.60
N LEU A 188 -1.11 -36.19 5.07
CA LEU A 188 -0.09 -36.98 4.40
C LEU A 188 -0.20 -38.47 4.84
N PRO A 189 0.05 -39.42 3.94
CA PRO A 189 0.26 -40.83 4.33
C PRO A 189 1.54 -40.96 5.13
N SER A 190 1.56 -41.89 6.09
CA SER A 190 2.73 -42.17 6.92
C SER A 190 3.91 -42.70 6.10
N ASN A 191 5.12 -42.28 6.45
CA ASN A 191 6.40 -42.82 5.95
C ASN A 191 6.71 -42.62 4.44
N LEU A 192 6.19 -41.59 3.84
CA LEU A 192 6.52 -41.23 2.47
C LEU A 192 7.23 -39.87 2.42
N ALA A 193 8.21 -39.74 1.51
CA ALA A 193 8.81 -38.47 1.10
C ALA A 193 8.27 -38.07 -0.26
N PRO A 194 6.96 -37.71 -0.36
CA PRO A 194 6.29 -37.53 -1.63
C PRO A 194 6.59 -36.18 -2.26
N THR A 195 6.40 -36.09 -3.58
CA THR A 195 6.24 -34.84 -4.27
C THR A 195 4.78 -34.42 -4.21
N VAL A 196 4.52 -33.28 -3.61
CA VAL A 196 3.17 -32.75 -3.44
C VAL A 196 2.97 -31.51 -4.29
N SER A 197 1.90 -31.48 -5.05
CA SER A 197 1.45 -30.31 -5.79
C SER A 197 0.11 -29.83 -5.26
N VAL A 198 -0.07 -28.53 -5.18
CA VAL A 198 -1.36 -27.90 -4.92
C VAL A 198 -1.63 -26.81 -5.93
N LEU A 199 -2.84 -26.81 -6.45
CA LEU A 199 -3.38 -25.77 -7.34
C LEU A 199 -4.51 -25.06 -6.59
N ALA A 200 -4.41 -23.74 -6.44
CA ALA A 200 -5.50 -22.89 -5.99
C ALA A 200 -6.04 -22.06 -7.15
N LYS A 201 -7.36 -21.94 -7.25
CA LYS A 201 -8.06 -21.14 -8.26
C LYS A 201 -9.11 -20.25 -7.62
N ASN A 202 -9.25 -19.03 -8.12
CA ASN A 202 -10.39 -18.18 -7.79
C ASN A 202 -11.68 -18.77 -8.41
N ALA A 203 -12.68 -19.04 -7.58
CA ALA A 203 -13.95 -19.64 -8.03
C ALA A 203 -14.71 -18.73 -9.00
N ALA A 204 -14.59 -17.41 -8.87
CA ALA A 204 -15.23 -16.42 -9.73
C ALA A 204 -14.42 -16.08 -11.00
N ASN A 205 -13.10 -16.32 -11.00
CA ASN A 205 -12.21 -16.07 -12.12
C ASN A 205 -11.19 -17.21 -12.25
N LEU A 206 -11.52 -18.21 -13.04
CA LEU A 206 -10.67 -19.42 -13.19
C LEU A 206 -9.31 -19.14 -13.88
N LEU A 207 -9.12 -17.97 -14.47
CA LEU A 207 -7.83 -17.52 -15.02
C LEU A 207 -6.89 -17.02 -13.93
N GLU A 208 -7.39 -16.71 -12.74
CA GLU A 208 -6.59 -16.39 -11.58
C GLU A 208 -6.33 -17.67 -10.78
N PHE A 209 -5.16 -18.25 -11.00
CA PHE A 209 -4.72 -19.47 -10.33
C PHE A 209 -3.23 -19.44 -10.04
N MET A 210 -2.82 -20.30 -9.10
CA MET A 210 -1.42 -20.57 -8.81
C MET A 210 -1.26 -22.07 -8.50
N LYS A 211 -0.18 -22.65 -9.00
CA LYS A 211 0.24 -24.03 -8.66
C LYS A 211 1.63 -23.99 -8.04
N ILE A 212 1.80 -24.68 -6.94
CA ILE A 212 3.11 -24.91 -6.33
C ILE A 212 3.36 -26.42 -6.20
N THR A 213 4.61 -26.84 -6.33
CA THR A 213 5.05 -28.21 -6.17
C THR A 213 6.26 -28.24 -5.23
N VAL A 214 6.21 -29.12 -4.24
CA VAL A 214 7.30 -29.30 -3.27
C VAL A 214 7.62 -30.79 -3.12
N SER A 215 8.90 -31.12 -2.96
CA SER A 215 9.34 -32.45 -2.54
C SER A 215 9.58 -32.42 -1.03
N LEU A 216 8.90 -33.28 -0.31
CA LEU A 216 9.06 -33.40 1.13
C LEU A 216 10.25 -34.28 1.47
N PRO A 217 10.98 -34.02 2.57
CA PRO A 217 12.15 -34.80 2.98
C PRO A 217 11.78 -36.20 3.50
#